data_052e82d03db6391ec136e5885a0bc261
#
_entry.id   052e82d03db6391ec136e5885a0bc261
#
_cell.length_a   1.000
_cell.length_b   1.000
_cell.length_c   1.000
_cell.angle_alpha   90.00
_cell.angle_beta   90.00
_cell.angle_gamma   90.00
#
_symmetry.space_group_name_H-M   'P 1'
#
loop_
_entity.id
_entity.type
_entity.pdbx_description
1 polymer ?
#
loop_
_entity_poly.entity_id
_entity_poly.type
_entity_poly.pdbx_seq_one_letter_code
_entity_poly.pdbx_strand_id
1 'polypeptide(L)'
;MKKFLITTLALCCAACNSDWRKQYDEVLPTRTENMMVRKGDKYGLVSPKGLEITPVKYDYIDTNPPQDMPFYDVTINNLRGIIKPSGEEIIPAKYDFIWYSQGVFVVKLNDSYQLLDSHNKSLTPWFDEIDVFYQGLAFAKNTGYYGFLNPKGELVLPFVYDDADHFNESGYAMVKYKGKWGMIDKKGNTKLPFEYEHAEPYSEPTEEWEDYYYMLIKNGKELTIDKKGNFL
;
A
#
# COMPACT_ATOMS: atom_id res chain seq x y z
N MET A 1 36.29 41.50 54.58
CA MET A 1 34.93 41.27 54.12
C MET A 1 34.84 41.60 52.63
N LYS A 2 34.92 40.58 51.77
CA LYS A 2 34.78 40.74 50.31
C LYS A 2 33.35 40.48 49.95
N LYS A 3 32.63 41.47 49.42
CA LYS A 3 31.29 41.37 48.86
C LYS A 3 31.40 40.70 47.50
N PHE A 4 30.85 39.50 47.36
CA PHE A 4 30.59 38.86 46.04
C PHE A 4 29.39 39.52 45.44
N LEU A 5 29.59 40.23 44.31
CA LEU A 5 28.55 40.70 43.47
C LEU A 5 28.12 39.52 42.57
N ILE A 6 26.96 38.96 42.83
CA ILE A 6 26.30 38.00 41.91
C ILE A 6 25.59 38.80 40.84
N THR A 7 26.24 38.95 39.69
CA THR A 7 25.58 39.45 38.48
C THR A 7 24.72 38.31 37.91
N THR A 8 23.45 38.38 38.24
CA THR A 8 22.42 37.58 37.55
C THR A 8 22.37 38.06 36.11
N LEU A 9 22.96 37.25 35.21
CA LEU A 9 22.75 37.43 33.79
C LEU A 9 21.30 37.00 33.48
N ALA A 10 20.39 37.95 33.47
CA ALA A 10 19.09 37.76 32.94
C ALA A 10 19.25 37.52 31.42
N LEU A 11 19.30 36.23 31.04
CA LEU A 11 19.09 35.84 29.66
C LEU A 11 17.65 36.27 29.31
N CYS A 12 17.57 37.46 28.74
CA CYS A 12 16.34 37.92 28.09
C CYS A 12 16.11 36.99 26.92
N CYS A 13 15.39 35.88 27.16
CA CYS A 13 14.67 35.18 26.10
C CYS A 13 13.62 36.18 25.56
N ALA A 14 14.08 37.07 24.72
CA ALA A 14 13.20 37.63 23.70
C ALA A 14 12.84 36.43 22.83
N ALA A 15 11.84 35.64 23.28
CA ALA A 15 11.07 34.79 22.39
C ALA A 15 10.52 35.74 21.35
N CYS A 16 11.27 35.90 20.27
CA CYS A 16 10.77 36.48 19.06
C CYS A 16 9.47 35.76 18.74
N ASN A 17 8.37 36.47 18.96
CA ASN A 17 7.06 36.11 18.47
C ASN A 17 7.06 36.35 16.95
N SER A 18 8.12 35.88 16.29
CA SER A 18 8.19 35.87 14.84
C SER A 18 7.21 34.82 14.40
N ASP A 19 6.21 35.26 13.69
CA ASP A 19 5.26 34.37 13.06
C ASP A 19 6.06 33.40 12.18
N TRP A 20 6.33 32.21 12.71
CA TRP A 20 7.17 31.18 12.09
C TRP A 20 6.66 30.80 10.69
N ARG A 21 5.34 31.06 10.41
CA ARG A 21 4.71 30.79 9.12
C ARG A 21 5.34 31.62 8.01
N LYS A 22 5.85 32.81 8.31
CA LYS A 22 6.43 33.75 7.32
C LYS A 22 7.73 33.24 6.67
N GLN A 23 8.34 32.19 7.22
CA GLN A 23 9.55 31.56 6.63
C GLN A 23 9.23 30.56 5.51
N TYR A 24 7.94 30.25 5.31
CA TYR A 24 7.44 29.32 4.30
C TYR A 24 6.54 30.05 3.31
N ASP A 25 6.48 29.54 2.08
CA ASP A 25 5.60 30.06 1.04
C ASP A 25 4.15 29.64 1.29
N GLU A 26 3.96 28.48 1.95
CA GLU A 26 2.65 27.93 2.25
C GLU A 26 2.67 27.11 3.53
N VAL A 27 1.55 27.11 4.26
CA VAL A 27 1.34 26.33 5.48
C VAL A 27 -0.05 25.71 5.40
N LEU A 28 -0.11 24.40 5.32
CA LEU A 28 -1.32 23.60 5.13
C LEU A 28 -1.60 22.71 6.33
N PRO A 29 -2.86 22.50 6.72
CA PRO A 29 -3.20 21.55 7.75
C PRO A 29 -2.96 20.12 7.25
N THR A 30 -2.67 19.21 8.18
CA THR A 30 -2.63 17.77 7.92
C THR A 30 -3.79 17.07 8.63
N ARG A 31 -3.94 15.77 8.41
CA ARG A 31 -4.93 14.96 9.17
C ARG A 31 -4.62 14.89 10.67
N THR A 32 -3.39 15.16 11.06
CA THR A 32 -2.98 15.27 12.47
C THR A 32 -2.95 16.73 12.92
N GLU A 33 -2.45 17.00 14.12
CA GLU A 33 -2.22 18.36 14.61
C GLU A 33 -1.04 19.07 13.91
N ASN A 34 -0.19 18.33 13.20
CA ASN A 34 0.97 18.88 12.51
C ASN A 34 0.56 19.70 11.29
N MET A 35 1.49 20.52 10.80
CA MET A 35 1.29 21.35 9.62
C MET A 35 2.29 20.89 8.55
N MET A 36 1.82 20.81 7.30
CA MET A 36 2.68 20.68 6.14
C MET A 36 3.11 22.09 5.69
N VAL A 37 4.38 22.26 5.44
CA VAL A 37 4.96 23.52 4.98
C VAL A 37 5.63 23.35 3.63
N ARG A 38 5.56 24.37 2.78
CA ARG A 38 6.22 24.42 1.49
C ARG A 38 7.22 25.58 1.44
N LYS A 39 8.38 25.31 0.84
CA LYS A 39 9.36 26.34 0.49
C LYS A 39 9.96 26.01 -0.87
N GLY A 40 9.75 26.90 -1.84
CA GLY A 40 10.00 26.60 -3.24
C GLY A 40 9.07 25.47 -3.73
N ASP A 41 9.67 24.45 -4.27
CA ASP A 41 9.00 23.23 -4.78
C ASP A 41 9.05 22.05 -3.82
N LYS A 42 9.51 22.26 -2.56
CA LYS A 42 9.67 21.18 -1.57
C LYS A 42 8.76 21.37 -0.37
N TYR A 43 8.41 20.22 0.22
CA TYR A 43 7.53 20.12 1.37
C TYR A 43 8.28 19.54 2.59
N GLY A 44 7.79 19.89 3.76
CA GLY A 44 8.24 19.37 5.06
C GLY A 44 7.09 19.39 6.07
N LEU A 45 7.35 18.92 7.28
CA LEU A 45 6.38 18.92 8.38
C LEU A 45 6.92 19.75 9.54
N VAL A 46 6.02 20.50 10.17
CA VAL A 46 6.28 21.25 11.41
C VAL A 46 5.18 20.99 12.43
N SER A 47 5.50 21.14 13.70
CA SER A 47 4.51 21.14 14.78
C SER A 47 3.62 22.38 14.72
N PRO A 48 2.50 22.45 15.46
CA PRO A 48 1.66 23.65 15.57
C PRO A 48 2.41 24.89 16.09
N LYS A 49 3.55 24.68 16.76
CA LYS A 49 4.44 25.74 17.26
C LYS A 49 5.55 26.14 16.28
N GLY A 50 5.58 25.52 15.08
CA GLY A 50 6.59 25.78 14.06
C GLY A 50 7.94 25.09 14.29
N LEU A 51 7.99 24.09 15.17
CA LEU A 51 9.20 23.27 15.33
C LEU A 51 9.27 22.27 14.19
N GLU A 52 10.44 22.14 13.56
CA GLU A 52 10.67 21.20 12.48
C GLU A 52 10.45 19.76 12.97
N ILE A 53 9.64 19.00 12.21
CA ILE A 53 9.41 17.57 12.37
C ILE A 53 10.16 16.82 11.28
N THR A 54 10.04 17.28 10.03
CA THR A 54 10.89 16.83 8.94
C THR A 54 11.47 18.03 8.21
N PRO A 55 12.68 17.93 7.65
CA PRO A 55 13.21 18.98 6.80
C PRO A 55 12.34 19.17 5.55
N VAL A 56 12.41 20.38 4.96
CA VAL A 56 11.74 20.69 3.68
C VAL A 56 12.58 20.10 2.55
N LYS A 57 12.32 18.83 2.22
CA LYS A 57 13.09 18.07 1.24
C LYS A 57 12.27 17.24 0.26
N TYR A 58 10.99 17.02 0.59
CA TYR A 58 10.12 16.14 -0.20
C TYR A 58 9.52 16.88 -1.39
N ASP A 59 9.42 16.21 -2.53
CA ASP A 59 8.68 16.71 -3.70
C ASP A 59 7.17 16.69 -3.44
N TYR A 60 6.72 15.72 -2.62
CA TYR A 60 5.33 15.56 -2.23
C TYR A 60 5.22 14.85 -0.89
N ILE A 61 4.21 15.19 -0.10
CA ILE A 61 3.80 14.48 1.12
C ILE A 61 2.28 14.32 1.05
N ASP A 62 1.77 13.08 1.02
CA ASP A 62 0.35 12.82 1.21
C ASP A 62 0.04 12.80 2.71
N THR A 63 -0.51 13.90 3.20
CA THR A 63 -0.89 14.05 4.61
C THR A 63 -2.34 13.65 4.88
N ASN A 64 -3.05 13.14 3.86
CA ASN A 64 -4.45 12.72 3.98
C ASN A 64 -4.68 11.29 3.44
N PRO A 65 -3.88 10.30 3.88
CA PRO A 65 -4.04 8.92 3.46
C PRO A 65 -5.37 8.33 3.96
N PRO A 66 -5.81 7.16 3.45
CA PRO A 66 -6.96 6.42 3.97
C PRO A 66 -6.91 6.24 5.50
N GLN A 67 -8.08 6.09 6.15
CA GLN A 67 -8.17 6.07 7.62
C GLN A 67 -7.41 4.91 8.27
N ASP A 68 -7.29 3.80 7.58
CA ASP A 68 -6.58 2.59 8.02
C ASP A 68 -5.06 2.67 7.81
N MET A 69 -4.56 3.72 7.13
CA MET A 69 -3.13 3.94 6.90
C MET A 69 -2.59 5.02 7.86
N PRO A 70 -1.86 4.62 8.93
CA PRO A 70 -1.36 5.56 9.94
C PRO A 70 -0.04 6.25 9.53
N PHE A 71 0.27 6.29 8.27
CA PHE A 71 1.53 6.78 7.70
C PHE A 71 1.26 7.83 6.62
N TYR A 72 2.29 8.60 6.26
CA TYR A 72 2.28 9.50 5.12
C TYR A 72 3.16 8.94 4.01
N ASP A 73 2.64 8.93 2.80
CA ASP A 73 3.42 8.66 1.58
C ASP A 73 4.25 9.91 1.26
N VAL A 74 5.53 9.73 0.97
CA VAL A 74 6.44 10.81 0.60
C VAL A 74 7.14 10.49 -0.71
N THR A 75 7.46 11.52 -1.48
CA THR A 75 8.17 11.37 -2.74
C THR A 75 9.43 12.24 -2.74
N ILE A 76 10.54 11.68 -3.22
CA ILE A 76 11.81 12.37 -3.51
C ILE A 76 12.31 11.85 -4.85
N ASN A 77 12.52 12.75 -5.83
CA ASN A 77 13.01 12.40 -7.17
C ASN A 77 12.17 11.29 -7.84
N ASN A 78 10.84 11.39 -7.73
CA ASN A 78 9.86 10.42 -8.21
C ASN A 78 9.88 9.05 -7.51
N LEU A 79 10.71 8.85 -6.50
CA LEU A 79 10.74 7.63 -5.70
C LEU A 79 9.91 7.80 -4.43
N ARG A 80 9.16 6.77 -4.09
CA ARG A 80 8.26 6.75 -2.93
C ARG A 80 8.93 6.21 -1.69
N GLY A 81 8.52 6.77 -0.54
CA GLY A 81 8.87 6.35 0.80
C GLY A 81 7.69 6.54 1.75
N ILE A 82 7.84 6.08 2.97
CA ILE A 82 6.80 6.16 4.02
C ILE A 82 7.41 6.78 5.27
N ILE A 83 6.70 7.76 5.84
CA ILE A 83 7.05 8.35 7.13
C ILE A 83 5.86 8.30 8.09
N LYS A 84 6.14 8.28 9.39
CA LYS A 84 5.11 8.53 10.41
C LYS A 84 4.76 10.03 10.47
N PRO A 85 3.60 10.40 11.01
CA PRO A 85 3.31 11.79 11.33
C PRO A 85 4.33 12.45 12.28
N SER A 86 5.07 11.65 13.06
CA SER A 86 6.19 12.10 13.89
C SER A 86 7.45 12.51 13.12
N GLY A 87 7.49 12.27 11.81
CA GLY A 87 8.66 12.48 10.96
C GLY A 87 9.61 11.29 10.90
N GLU A 88 9.37 10.22 11.68
CA GLU A 88 10.17 9.00 11.62
C GLU A 88 10.01 8.34 10.25
N GLU A 89 11.14 8.09 9.57
CA GLU A 89 11.17 7.39 8.31
C GLU A 89 11.00 5.88 8.54
N ILE A 90 9.94 5.29 7.98
CA ILE A 90 9.69 3.86 8.01
C ILE A 90 10.32 3.20 6.79
N ILE A 91 10.02 3.74 5.60
CA ILE A 91 10.56 3.27 4.33
C ILE A 91 11.21 4.46 3.65
N PRO A 92 12.52 4.41 3.35
CA PRO A 92 13.19 5.48 2.62
C PRO A 92 12.62 5.64 1.22
N ALA A 93 12.66 6.87 0.69
CA ALA A 93 12.19 7.18 -0.66
C ALA A 93 13.15 6.59 -1.71
N LYS A 94 12.92 5.33 -2.08
CA LYS A 94 13.74 4.58 -3.03
C LYS A 94 12.96 3.62 -3.94
N TYR A 95 11.65 3.49 -3.75
CA TYR A 95 10.79 2.57 -4.50
C TYR A 95 10.01 3.30 -5.58
N ASP A 96 9.76 2.62 -6.70
CA ASP A 96 8.92 3.13 -7.79
C ASP A 96 7.46 3.22 -7.35
N PHE A 97 7.04 2.26 -6.50
CA PHE A 97 5.70 2.22 -5.96
C PHE A 97 5.65 1.55 -4.58
N ILE A 98 4.69 1.97 -3.74
CA ILE A 98 4.41 1.39 -2.43
C ILE A 98 2.90 1.33 -2.24
N TRP A 99 2.39 0.16 -1.84
CA TRP A 99 1.01 -0.01 -1.36
C TRP A 99 1.03 -0.50 0.08
N TYR A 100 0.14 0.00 0.89
CA TYR A 100 -0.12 -0.54 2.22
C TYR A 100 -1.38 -1.40 2.15
N SER A 101 -1.30 -2.65 2.60
CA SER A 101 -2.43 -3.58 2.62
C SER A 101 -2.29 -4.56 3.75
N GLN A 102 -3.33 -4.67 4.58
CA GLN A 102 -3.42 -5.65 5.68
C GLN A 102 -2.18 -5.71 6.60
N GLY A 103 -1.62 -4.53 6.93
CA GLY A 103 -0.49 -4.41 7.88
C GLY A 103 0.90 -4.56 7.27
N VAL A 104 1.00 -4.76 5.96
CA VAL A 104 2.27 -4.89 5.23
C VAL A 104 2.35 -3.90 4.07
N PHE A 105 3.55 -3.67 3.57
CA PHE A 105 3.79 -2.88 2.38
C PHE A 105 4.18 -3.79 1.22
N VAL A 106 3.51 -3.64 0.10
CA VAL A 106 3.94 -4.17 -1.19
C VAL A 106 4.77 -3.08 -1.85
N VAL A 107 6.04 -3.33 -2.10
CA VAL A 107 6.93 -2.37 -2.75
C VAL A 107 7.33 -2.85 -4.13
N LYS A 108 7.46 -1.91 -5.07
CA LYS A 108 7.98 -2.15 -6.41
C LYS A 108 9.30 -1.41 -6.59
N LEU A 109 10.28 -2.07 -7.17
CA LEU A 109 11.56 -1.50 -7.57
C LEU A 109 12.08 -2.22 -8.81
N ASN A 110 12.39 -1.47 -9.91
CA ASN A 110 12.92 -2.03 -11.16
C ASN A 110 12.06 -3.22 -11.68
N ASP A 111 10.74 -3.02 -11.74
CA ASP A 111 9.75 -4.00 -12.19
C ASP A 111 9.67 -5.31 -11.37
N SER A 112 10.27 -5.34 -10.20
CA SER A 112 10.14 -6.45 -9.24
C SER A 112 9.43 -5.99 -7.97
N TYR A 113 8.77 -6.94 -7.29
CA TYR A 113 7.93 -6.68 -6.14
C TYR A 113 8.40 -7.45 -4.91
N GLN A 114 8.21 -6.86 -3.73
CA GLN A 114 8.57 -7.46 -2.46
C GLN A 114 7.58 -7.07 -1.37
N LEU A 115 7.36 -7.95 -0.38
CA LEU A 115 6.64 -7.61 0.85
C LEU A 115 7.61 -7.13 1.92
N LEU A 116 7.23 -6.04 2.58
CA LEU A 116 7.90 -5.51 3.76
C LEU A 116 6.91 -5.45 4.94
N ASP A 117 7.40 -5.70 6.14
CA ASP A 117 6.62 -5.42 7.35
C ASP A 117 6.60 -3.91 7.68
N SER A 118 5.86 -3.55 8.73
CA SER A 118 5.75 -2.17 9.22
C SER A 118 7.07 -1.56 9.75
N HIS A 119 8.16 -2.35 9.82
CA HIS A 119 9.49 -1.93 10.21
C HIS A 119 10.50 -1.97 9.05
N ASN A 120 10.00 -2.00 7.80
CA ASN A 120 10.83 -2.06 6.59
C ASN A 120 11.68 -3.34 6.47
N LYS A 121 11.29 -4.42 7.16
CA LYS A 121 11.96 -5.71 7.04
C LYS A 121 11.33 -6.52 5.91
N SER A 122 12.16 -7.09 5.05
CA SER A 122 11.72 -7.98 3.97
C SER A 122 11.07 -9.24 4.53
N LEU A 123 9.87 -9.53 4.05
CA LEU A 123 9.11 -10.75 4.36
C LEU A 123 9.23 -11.80 3.26
N THR A 124 9.57 -11.38 2.03
CA THR A 124 9.70 -12.26 0.85
C THR A 124 10.99 -11.96 0.08
N PRO A 125 11.44 -12.87 -0.79
CA PRO A 125 12.33 -12.49 -1.88
C PRO A 125 11.63 -11.54 -2.85
N TRP A 126 12.34 -11.08 -3.88
CA TRP A 126 11.75 -10.34 -4.98
C TRP A 126 11.00 -11.29 -5.92
N PHE A 127 9.81 -10.86 -6.38
CA PHE A 127 8.95 -11.57 -7.31
C PHE A 127 8.69 -10.73 -8.56
N ASP A 128 8.23 -11.37 -9.64
CA ASP A 128 7.83 -10.69 -10.86
C ASP A 128 6.61 -9.77 -10.63
N GLU A 129 5.72 -10.19 -9.71
CA GLU A 129 4.51 -9.46 -9.35
C GLU A 129 4.05 -9.85 -7.95
N ILE A 130 3.50 -8.91 -7.20
CA ILE A 130 2.69 -9.13 -6.00
C ILE A 130 1.55 -8.12 -6.04
N ASP A 131 0.33 -8.58 -5.89
CA ASP A 131 -0.84 -7.70 -5.83
C ASP A 131 -1.23 -7.37 -4.39
N VAL A 132 -2.25 -6.53 -4.23
CA VAL A 132 -2.80 -6.19 -2.92
C VAL A 132 -3.50 -7.40 -2.28
N PHE A 133 -3.52 -7.41 -0.95
CA PHE A 133 -4.19 -8.49 -0.23
C PHE A 133 -5.70 -8.33 -0.27
N TYR A 134 -6.37 -9.36 -0.77
CA TYR A 134 -7.81 -9.48 -0.73
C TYR A 134 -8.18 -10.73 0.07
N GLN A 135 -9.11 -10.62 1.02
CA GLN A 135 -9.55 -11.75 1.85
C GLN A 135 -8.41 -12.53 2.53
N GLY A 136 -7.29 -11.83 2.87
CA GLY A 136 -6.14 -12.41 3.56
C GLY A 136 -5.10 -13.07 2.67
N LEU A 137 -5.28 -13.06 1.35
CA LEU A 137 -4.34 -13.59 0.38
C LEU A 137 -4.10 -12.57 -0.74
N ALA A 138 -2.86 -12.55 -1.26
CA ALA A 138 -2.50 -11.85 -2.48
C ALA A 138 -1.97 -12.86 -3.48
N PHE A 139 -2.34 -12.74 -4.74
CA PHE A 139 -1.60 -13.49 -5.73
C PHE A 139 -0.22 -12.86 -5.94
N ALA A 140 0.75 -13.71 -6.23
CA ALA A 140 2.09 -13.31 -6.61
C ALA A 140 2.55 -14.12 -7.81
N LYS A 141 3.43 -13.55 -8.62
CA LYS A 141 4.01 -14.21 -9.78
C LYS A 141 5.50 -14.41 -9.56
N ASN A 142 5.97 -15.61 -9.85
CA ASN A 142 7.39 -15.93 -9.79
C ASN A 142 7.75 -16.84 -10.96
N THR A 143 8.77 -16.44 -11.75
CA THR A 143 9.22 -17.18 -12.93
C THR A 143 8.08 -17.56 -13.89
N GLY A 144 7.12 -16.62 -14.06
CA GLY A 144 6.01 -16.74 -15.00
C GLY A 144 4.76 -17.45 -14.45
N TYR A 145 4.81 -18.06 -13.26
CA TYR A 145 3.66 -18.74 -12.65
C TYR A 145 3.13 -17.98 -11.44
N TYR A 146 1.81 -18.06 -11.25
CA TYR A 146 1.11 -17.46 -10.12
C TYR A 146 0.96 -18.45 -8.97
N GLY A 147 1.00 -17.92 -7.76
CA GLY A 147 0.72 -18.56 -6.49
C GLY A 147 0.11 -17.56 -5.53
N PHE A 148 -0.12 -17.92 -4.26
CA PHE A 148 -0.75 -17.02 -3.30
C PHE A 148 0.05 -16.92 -2.01
N LEU A 149 0.23 -15.68 -1.55
CA LEU A 149 0.93 -15.33 -0.31
C LEU A 149 -0.08 -14.86 0.75
N ASN A 150 0.25 -15.08 2.01
CA ASN A 150 -0.41 -14.40 3.12
C ASN A 150 0.36 -13.12 3.54
N PRO A 151 -0.19 -12.26 4.41
CA PRO A 151 0.50 -11.05 4.88
C PRO A 151 1.79 -11.28 5.68
N LYS A 152 2.09 -12.53 6.07
CA LYS A 152 3.39 -12.87 6.67
C LYS A 152 4.47 -13.17 5.63
N GLY A 153 4.13 -13.13 4.33
CA GLY A 153 5.01 -13.52 3.24
C GLY A 153 5.13 -15.03 3.03
N GLU A 154 4.29 -15.84 3.69
CA GLU A 154 4.28 -17.29 3.54
C GLU A 154 3.52 -17.68 2.27
N LEU A 155 4.09 -18.60 1.49
CA LEU A 155 3.46 -19.17 0.30
C LEU A 155 2.37 -20.15 0.74
N VAL A 156 1.10 -19.77 0.54
CA VAL A 156 -0.08 -20.59 0.90
C VAL A 156 -0.44 -21.54 -0.22
N LEU A 157 -0.44 -21.05 -1.47
CA LEU A 157 -0.64 -21.88 -2.66
C LEU A 157 0.56 -21.76 -3.60
N PRO A 158 1.08 -22.87 -4.13
CA PRO A 158 2.33 -22.91 -4.88
C PRO A 158 2.25 -22.13 -6.19
N PHE A 159 3.40 -21.70 -6.71
CA PHE A 159 3.54 -21.07 -8.03
C PHE A 159 3.41 -22.12 -9.14
N VAL A 160 2.17 -22.47 -9.49
CA VAL A 160 1.84 -23.49 -10.51
C VAL A 160 0.75 -23.05 -11.48
N TYR A 161 0.11 -21.92 -11.23
CA TYR A 161 -0.99 -21.43 -12.05
C TYR A 161 -0.44 -20.56 -13.19
N ASP A 162 -1.00 -20.74 -14.39
CA ASP A 162 -0.66 -19.93 -15.57
C ASP A 162 -1.19 -18.49 -15.43
N ASP A 163 -2.30 -18.34 -14.68
CA ASP A 163 -2.96 -17.05 -14.39
C ASP A 163 -3.78 -17.17 -13.10
N ALA A 164 -4.08 -16.04 -12.44
CA ALA A 164 -4.83 -16.02 -11.21
C ALA A 164 -5.57 -14.71 -11.01
N ASP A 165 -6.78 -14.79 -10.49
CA ASP A 165 -7.58 -13.68 -9.99
C ASP A 165 -7.56 -13.66 -8.45
N HIS A 166 -8.07 -12.59 -7.85
CA HIS A 166 -8.20 -12.47 -6.40
C HIS A 166 -9.18 -13.48 -5.81
N PHE A 167 -8.96 -13.84 -4.55
CA PHE A 167 -9.99 -14.50 -3.76
C PHE A 167 -11.14 -13.53 -3.51
N ASN A 168 -12.34 -13.88 -3.94
CA ASN A 168 -13.54 -13.10 -3.69
C ASN A 168 -14.02 -13.26 -2.23
N GLU A 169 -15.05 -12.49 -1.83
CA GLU A 169 -15.62 -12.54 -0.49
C GLU A 169 -16.27 -13.87 -0.12
N SER A 170 -16.59 -14.72 -1.10
CA SER A 170 -17.05 -16.10 -0.88
C SER A 170 -15.90 -17.08 -0.64
N GLY A 171 -14.64 -16.62 -0.73
CA GLY A 171 -13.44 -17.42 -0.47
C GLY A 171 -12.97 -18.26 -1.64
N TYR A 172 -13.37 -17.92 -2.88
CA TYR A 172 -12.96 -18.58 -4.09
C TYR A 172 -12.18 -17.66 -5.02
N ALA A 173 -11.29 -18.23 -5.83
CA ALA A 173 -10.55 -17.53 -6.88
C ALA A 173 -10.64 -18.31 -8.19
N MET A 174 -10.78 -17.58 -9.30
CA MET A 174 -10.56 -18.14 -10.63
C MET A 174 -9.07 -18.20 -10.88
N VAL A 175 -8.58 -19.38 -11.31
CA VAL A 175 -7.17 -19.57 -11.66
C VAL A 175 -7.06 -20.42 -12.92
N LYS A 176 -5.98 -20.20 -13.68
CA LYS A 176 -5.68 -20.96 -14.88
C LYS A 176 -4.60 -21.99 -14.56
N TYR A 177 -4.84 -23.23 -14.90
CA TYR A 177 -3.87 -24.30 -14.71
C TYR A 177 -3.79 -25.18 -15.95
N LYS A 178 -2.58 -25.37 -16.49
CA LYS A 178 -2.33 -26.10 -17.74
C LYS A 178 -3.21 -25.62 -18.89
N GLY A 179 -3.33 -24.28 -19.02
CA GLY A 179 -4.07 -23.63 -20.10
C GLY A 179 -5.58 -23.60 -19.94
N LYS A 180 -6.14 -24.13 -18.86
CA LYS A 180 -7.58 -24.13 -18.59
C LYS A 180 -7.91 -23.41 -17.28
N TRP A 181 -9.01 -22.68 -17.30
CA TRP A 181 -9.56 -22.01 -16.14
C TRP A 181 -10.37 -22.97 -15.28
N GLY A 182 -10.31 -22.77 -13.97
CA GLY A 182 -11.09 -23.44 -12.95
C GLY A 182 -11.22 -22.54 -11.72
N MET A 183 -11.96 -22.97 -10.73
CA MET A 183 -12.14 -22.24 -9.47
C MET A 183 -11.60 -23.07 -8.30
N ILE A 184 -10.89 -22.41 -7.40
CA ILE A 184 -10.32 -23.02 -6.20
C ILE A 184 -10.74 -22.30 -4.91
N ASP A 185 -10.69 -23.00 -3.80
CA ASP A 185 -10.79 -22.41 -2.47
C ASP A 185 -9.39 -21.99 -1.94
N LYS A 186 -9.35 -21.31 -0.78
CA LYS A 186 -8.10 -20.86 -0.13
C LYS A 186 -7.13 -21.97 0.28
N LYS A 187 -7.55 -23.24 0.23
CA LYS A 187 -6.70 -24.39 0.48
C LYS A 187 -6.19 -25.04 -0.81
N GLY A 188 -6.62 -24.49 -1.97
CA GLY A 188 -6.31 -25.05 -3.28
C GLY A 188 -7.21 -26.21 -3.71
N ASN A 189 -8.29 -26.50 -2.97
CA ASN A 189 -9.26 -27.49 -3.39
C ASN A 189 -10.07 -26.97 -4.57
N THR A 190 -10.25 -27.81 -5.58
CA THR A 190 -11.00 -27.46 -6.79
C THR A 190 -12.50 -27.38 -6.50
N LYS A 191 -13.07 -26.21 -6.74
CA LYS A 191 -14.53 -25.94 -6.71
C LYS A 191 -15.15 -26.14 -8.08
N LEU A 192 -14.50 -25.63 -9.15
CA LEU A 192 -14.84 -25.90 -10.54
C LEU A 192 -13.65 -26.56 -11.25
N PRO A 193 -13.88 -27.59 -12.06
CA PRO A 193 -12.81 -28.30 -12.74
C PRO A 193 -12.07 -27.38 -13.73
N PHE A 194 -10.79 -27.69 -13.99
CA PHE A 194 -9.94 -26.96 -14.94
C PHE A 194 -10.25 -27.41 -16.38
N GLU A 195 -11.34 -26.89 -16.95
CA GLU A 195 -11.81 -27.32 -18.26
C GLU A 195 -12.31 -26.18 -19.15
N TYR A 196 -12.33 -24.93 -18.64
CA TYR A 196 -12.82 -23.77 -19.35
C TYR A 196 -11.71 -23.11 -20.16
N GLU A 197 -12.02 -22.73 -21.42
CA GLU A 197 -11.07 -22.04 -22.31
C GLU A 197 -10.85 -20.60 -21.87
N HIS A 198 -11.91 -19.97 -21.35
CA HIS A 198 -11.91 -18.59 -20.92
C HIS A 198 -12.72 -18.43 -19.64
N ALA A 199 -12.31 -17.46 -18.83
CA ALA A 199 -13.04 -16.98 -17.66
C ALA A 199 -12.79 -15.49 -17.51
N GLU A 200 -13.82 -14.69 -17.37
CA GLU A 200 -13.69 -13.28 -17.07
C GLU A 200 -14.78 -12.86 -16.09
N PRO A 201 -14.49 -11.92 -15.19
CA PRO A 201 -15.50 -11.32 -14.34
C PRO A 201 -16.44 -10.49 -15.22
N TYR A 202 -17.72 -10.66 -15.01
CA TYR A 202 -18.79 -9.93 -15.70
C TYR A 202 -19.68 -9.27 -14.64
N SER A 203 -19.88 -7.96 -14.76
CA SER A 203 -20.88 -7.23 -13.99
C SER A 203 -21.91 -6.67 -14.94
N GLU A 204 -23.20 -6.91 -14.67
CA GLU A 204 -24.26 -6.10 -15.28
C GLU A 204 -23.99 -4.62 -14.89
N PRO A 205 -24.27 -3.64 -15.77
CA PRO A 205 -24.13 -2.22 -15.47
C PRO A 205 -25.23 -1.75 -14.50
N THR A 206 -25.35 -2.40 -13.36
CA THR A 206 -26.19 -2.01 -12.23
C THR A 206 -25.34 -1.29 -11.20
N GLU A 207 -25.91 -0.34 -10.46
CA GLU A 207 -25.19 0.58 -9.56
C GLU A 207 -24.53 -0.10 -8.36
N GLU A 208 -24.61 -1.40 -8.19
CA GLU A 208 -24.05 -2.17 -7.09
C GLU A 208 -22.99 -3.15 -7.60
N TRP A 209 -21.72 -2.82 -7.38
CA TRP A 209 -20.54 -3.67 -7.68
C TRP A 209 -20.50 -4.98 -6.86
N GLU A 210 -21.50 -5.24 -6.03
CA GLU A 210 -21.54 -6.40 -5.14
C GLU A 210 -21.98 -7.70 -5.86
N ASP A 211 -22.63 -7.62 -7.02
CA ASP A 211 -23.10 -8.77 -7.77
C ASP A 211 -22.38 -8.90 -9.12
N TYR A 212 -21.13 -9.36 -9.08
CA TYR A 212 -20.47 -9.78 -10.31
C TYR A 212 -20.56 -11.31 -10.48
N TYR A 213 -20.60 -11.72 -11.74
CA TYR A 213 -20.62 -13.09 -12.20
C TYR A 213 -19.34 -13.39 -12.94
N TYR A 214 -19.09 -14.65 -13.22
CA TYR A 214 -18.05 -15.03 -14.17
C TYR A 214 -18.70 -15.58 -15.43
N MET A 215 -18.27 -15.05 -16.58
CA MET A 215 -18.54 -15.65 -17.89
C MET A 215 -17.44 -16.67 -18.17
N LEU A 216 -17.84 -17.90 -18.46
CA LEU A 216 -16.94 -19.01 -18.77
C LEU A 216 -17.22 -19.49 -20.20
N ILE A 217 -16.17 -19.92 -20.91
CA ILE A 217 -16.32 -20.57 -22.21
C ILE A 217 -15.85 -22.02 -22.10
N LYS A 218 -16.72 -22.96 -22.52
CA LYS A 218 -16.41 -24.38 -22.62
C LYS A 218 -16.95 -24.94 -23.94
N ASN A 219 -16.06 -25.50 -24.77
CA ASN A 219 -16.40 -26.06 -26.10
C ASN A 219 -17.15 -25.03 -26.96
N GLY A 220 -16.72 -23.75 -26.91
CA GLY A 220 -17.34 -22.66 -27.65
C GLY A 220 -18.72 -22.22 -27.15
N LYS A 221 -19.17 -22.70 -26.00
CA LYS A 221 -20.43 -22.30 -25.35
C LYS A 221 -20.13 -21.40 -24.16
N GLU A 222 -20.90 -20.32 -24.06
CA GLU A 222 -20.87 -19.43 -22.90
C GLU A 222 -21.71 -20.03 -21.77
N LEU A 223 -21.18 -19.93 -20.57
CA LEU A 223 -21.80 -20.34 -19.31
C LEU A 223 -21.59 -19.21 -18.30
N THR A 224 -22.56 -19.00 -17.44
CA THR A 224 -22.46 -17.99 -16.39
C THR A 224 -22.52 -18.67 -15.03
N ILE A 225 -21.64 -18.22 -14.11
CA ILE A 225 -21.63 -18.68 -12.72
C ILE A 225 -21.65 -17.48 -11.77
N ASP A 226 -22.20 -17.70 -10.58
CA ASP A 226 -22.08 -16.76 -9.49
C ASP A 226 -20.65 -16.80 -8.86
N LYS A 227 -20.39 -15.87 -7.95
CA LYS A 227 -19.12 -15.81 -7.20
C LYS A 227 -18.83 -17.02 -6.30
N LYS A 228 -19.79 -17.93 -6.13
CA LYS A 228 -19.63 -19.21 -5.42
C LYS A 228 -19.39 -20.39 -6.36
N GLY A 229 -19.41 -20.13 -7.68
CA GLY A 229 -19.25 -21.16 -8.70
C GLY A 229 -20.50 -21.98 -8.96
N ASN A 230 -21.71 -21.45 -8.68
CA ASN A 230 -22.95 -22.09 -9.06
C ASN A 230 -23.38 -21.59 -10.44
N PHE A 231 -23.80 -22.49 -11.33
CA PHE A 231 -24.32 -22.12 -12.64
C PHE A 231 -25.67 -21.40 -12.52
N LEU A 232 -25.87 -20.38 -13.36
CA LEU A 232 -27.06 -19.55 -13.46
C LEU A 232 -27.92 -19.94 -14.65
#